data_827f716fd7a970627bda4423fd7fe1f0
#
_entry.id   827f716fd7a970627bda4423fd7fe1f0
#
_cell.length_a   1.000
_cell.length_b   1.000
_cell.length_c   1.000
_cell.angle_alpha   90.00
_cell.angle_beta   90.00
_cell.angle_gamma   90.00
#
_symmetry.space_group_name_H-M   'P 1'
#
loop_
_entity.id
_entity.type
_entity.pdbx_description
1 polymer ?
#
loop_
_entity_poly.entity_id
_entity_poly.type
_entity_poly.pdbx_seq_one_letter_code
_entity_poly.pdbx_strand_id
1 'polypeptide(L)'
;RASDGDARVVEASDARFAWSPSFDDVERRALERAGVDVRTSVRVVGFARDDANGTVSVRYEAFGEGERTESGFECVVLADKNVATRRGERGDAVLDSLDVDDIASAMRGVSSTPSLSLMVTLNRAPAVDFVGAEIVDDDTLGWMANESSKPGRETRDVCWVAHATEAYATSKVTEQSLKTRPGTPEHAAWMHDVERDMRDALLRVLRAVESPSASSDQPLEIVSARAHRWGAAFPTSSATTDGAKFLRASRPGVAVYAVGDYCGGDAPDARRRGLRAAVLSGLAAAADVCAAAADGRIQSKL
;
A
#
# COMPACT_ATOMS: atom_id res chain seq x y z
N ARG A 1 19.70 3.14 -35.86
CA ARG A 1 18.89 1.90 -35.71
C ARG A 1 19.04 1.50 -34.25
N ALA A 2 18.07 1.86 -33.41
CA ALA A 2 17.94 1.29 -32.08
C ALA A 2 17.58 -0.19 -32.29
N SER A 3 18.35 -1.10 -31.71
CA SER A 3 17.99 -2.51 -31.62
C SER A 3 16.73 -2.59 -30.75
N ASP A 4 15.67 -3.17 -31.28
CA ASP A 4 14.55 -3.64 -30.49
C ASP A 4 15.12 -4.55 -29.39
N GLY A 5 15.23 -4.05 -28.17
CA GLY A 5 15.57 -4.84 -27.01
C GLY A 5 14.37 -5.70 -26.68
N ASP A 6 14.44 -7.00 -26.96
CA ASP A 6 13.42 -7.93 -26.53
C ASP A 6 13.32 -7.87 -25.00
N ALA A 7 12.13 -7.57 -24.47
CA ALA A 7 11.87 -7.59 -23.05
C ALA A 7 12.24 -8.96 -22.47
N ARG A 8 13.08 -8.97 -21.43
CA ARG A 8 13.54 -10.20 -20.79
C ARG A 8 12.92 -10.33 -19.42
N VAL A 9 12.62 -11.55 -19.06
CA VAL A 9 12.17 -11.93 -17.72
C VAL A 9 13.33 -12.55 -16.97
N VAL A 10 13.56 -12.08 -15.77
CA VAL A 10 14.59 -12.62 -14.86
C VAL A 10 13.88 -13.28 -13.70
N GLU A 11 14.21 -14.56 -13.47
CA GLU A 11 13.76 -15.28 -12.30
C GLU A 11 14.41 -14.68 -11.05
N ALA A 12 13.62 -14.40 -10.02
CA ALA A 12 14.14 -13.86 -8.78
C ALA A 12 14.94 -14.95 -8.04
N SER A 13 16.21 -14.68 -7.75
CA SER A 13 17.10 -15.59 -7.02
C SER A 13 16.74 -15.74 -5.53
N ASP A 14 15.93 -14.86 -4.98
CA ASP A 14 15.58 -14.83 -3.56
C ASP A 14 14.18 -15.41 -3.32
N ALA A 15 14.02 -16.10 -2.18
CA ALA A 15 12.72 -16.55 -1.73
C ALA A 15 11.75 -15.39 -1.57
N ARG A 16 10.61 -15.45 -2.27
CA ARG A 16 9.55 -14.44 -2.19
C ARG A 16 8.33 -15.05 -1.50
N PHE A 17 7.70 -14.27 -0.66
CA PHE A 17 6.50 -14.66 0.05
C PHE A 17 5.30 -13.96 -0.56
N ALA A 18 4.22 -14.70 -0.75
CA ALA A 18 2.93 -14.17 -1.15
C ALA A 18 1.89 -14.48 -0.08
N TRP A 19 0.98 -13.54 0.15
CA TRP A 19 -0.15 -13.75 1.04
C TRP A 19 -1.25 -14.54 0.30
N SER A 20 -1.71 -15.61 0.93
CA SER A 20 -2.70 -16.50 0.31
C SER A 20 -3.90 -16.72 1.24
N PRO A 21 -5.12 -16.67 0.75
CA PRO A 21 -5.54 -16.42 -0.62
C PRO A 21 -5.43 -14.95 -1.06
N SER A 22 -5.46 -14.02 -0.11
CA SER A 22 -5.26 -12.59 -0.33
C SER A 22 -4.62 -11.95 0.90
N PHE A 23 -4.10 -10.74 0.73
CA PHE A 23 -3.56 -9.95 1.83
C PHE A 23 -4.63 -9.66 2.89
N ASP A 24 -5.81 -9.18 2.44
CA ASP A 24 -6.94 -8.84 3.31
C ASP A 24 -7.44 -10.03 4.13
N ASP A 25 -7.50 -11.22 3.54
CA ASP A 25 -7.95 -12.43 4.26
C ASP A 25 -7.01 -12.83 5.37
N VAL A 26 -5.70 -12.75 5.14
CA VAL A 26 -4.70 -13.12 6.15
C VAL A 26 -4.73 -12.14 7.31
N GLU A 27 -4.75 -10.84 7.02
CA GLU A 27 -4.82 -9.81 8.05
C GLU A 27 -6.13 -9.86 8.83
N ARG A 28 -7.26 -9.94 8.15
CA ARG A 28 -8.58 -10.02 8.79
C ARG A 28 -8.67 -11.21 9.73
N ARG A 29 -8.25 -12.41 9.29
CA ARG A 29 -8.27 -13.60 10.14
C ARG A 29 -7.32 -13.50 11.34
N ALA A 30 -6.18 -12.85 11.18
CA ALA A 30 -5.25 -12.63 12.28
C ALA A 30 -5.84 -11.68 13.34
N LEU A 31 -6.44 -10.59 12.89
CA LEU A 31 -7.10 -9.60 13.75
C LEU A 31 -8.32 -10.17 14.46
N GLU A 32 -9.18 -10.90 13.75
CA GLU A 32 -10.35 -11.59 14.32
C GLU A 32 -9.94 -12.59 15.42
N ARG A 33 -8.89 -13.40 15.17
CA ARG A 33 -8.35 -14.34 16.18
C ARG A 33 -7.77 -13.63 17.41
N ALA A 34 -7.25 -12.43 17.22
CA ALA A 34 -6.75 -11.59 18.31
C ALA A 34 -7.87 -10.82 19.05
N GLY A 35 -9.12 -10.98 18.65
CA GLY A 35 -10.25 -10.25 19.23
C GLY A 35 -10.28 -8.76 18.91
N VAL A 36 -9.62 -8.34 17.83
CA VAL A 36 -9.58 -6.94 17.39
C VAL A 36 -10.87 -6.58 16.67
N ASP A 37 -11.51 -5.49 17.06
CA ASP A 37 -12.64 -4.89 16.33
C ASP A 37 -12.13 -4.16 15.09
N VAL A 38 -12.38 -4.73 13.91
CA VAL A 38 -11.95 -4.17 12.62
C VAL A 38 -13.12 -3.48 11.95
N ARG A 39 -12.97 -2.19 11.66
CA ARG A 39 -13.98 -1.39 10.95
C ARG A 39 -13.47 -0.97 9.60
N THR A 40 -14.17 -1.42 8.57
CA THR A 40 -13.92 -1.04 7.18
C THR A 40 -14.88 0.05 6.73
N SER A 41 -14.60 0.67 5.56
CA SER A 41 -15.40 1.77 5.02
C SER A 41 -15.53 2.96 5.99
N VAL A 42 -14.47 3.20 6.77
CA VAL A 42 -14.39 4.24 7.79
C VAL A 42 -13.22 5.19 7.45
N ARG A 43 -13.46 6.47 7.58
CA ARG A 43 -12.44 7.52 7.42
C ARG A 43 -12.29 8.31 8.70
N VAL A 44 -11.13 8.24 9.36
CA VAL A 44 -10.82 9.10 10.51
C VAL A 44 -10.72 10.55 10.04
N VAL A 45 -11.48 11.43 10.69
CA VAL A 45 -11.58 12.87 10.35
C VAL A 45 -11.07 13.79 11.46
N GLY A 46 -10.77 13.24 12.64
CA GLY A 46 -10.19 14.01 13.72
C GLY A 46 -10.09 13.22 15.03
N PHE A 47 -9.48 13.87 15.99
CA PHE A 47 -9.34 13.38 17.35
C PHE A 47 -9.81 14.47 18.33
N ALA A 48 -10.07 14.10 19.58
CA ALA A 48 -10.26 15.02 20.68
C ALA A 48 -9.63 14.41 21.94
N ARG A 49 -8.78 15.17 22.62
CA ARG A 49 -8.19 14.76 23.90
C ARG A 49 -9.15 15.03 25.06
N ASP A 50 -9.16 14.13 26.01
CA ASP A 50 -9.75 14.29 27.32
C ASP A 50 -8.61 14.24 28.36
N ASP A 51 -8.03 15.40 28.64
CA ASP A 51 -6.90 15.51 29.55
C ASP A 51 -7.27 15.19 31.02
N ALA A 52 -8.54 15.29 31.38
CA ALA A 52 -9.00 14.94 32.70
C ALA A 52 -8.97 13.43 32.98
N ASN A 53 -9.29 12.65 31.95
CA ASN A 53 -9.30 11.18 32.01
C ASN A 53 -8.07 10.54 31.37
N GLY A 54 -7.20 11.33 30.75
CA GLY A 54 -6.01 10.83 30.04
C GLY A 54 -6.36 9.96 28.82
N THR A 55 -7.41 10.30 28.08
CA THR A 55 -7.89 9.53 26.94
C THR A 55 -8.06 10.37 25.68
N VAL A 56 -8.26 9.68 24.56
CA VAL A 56 -8.57 10.29 23.27
C VAL A 56 -9.90 9.76 22.76
N SER A 57 -10.66 10.64 22.13
CA SER A 57 -11.78 10.28 21.28
C SER A 57 -11.38 10.33 19.82
N VAL A 58 -11.84 9.38 19.03
CA VAL A 58 -11.63 9.30 17.59
C VAL A 58 -12.94 9.69 16.89
N ARG A 59 -12.89 10.69 16.03
CA ARG A 59 -14.00 11.07 15.14
C ARG A 59 -13.77 10.48 13.77
N TYR A 60 -14.78 9.84 13.24
CA TYR A 60 -14.69 9.19 11.93
C TYR A 60 -16.02 9.25 11.18
N GLU A 61 -15.94 9.22 9.87
CA GLU A 61 -17.08 9.07 8.97
C GLU A 61 -17.22 7.61 8.57
N ALA A 62 -18.38 7.03 8.81
CA ALA A 62 -18.75 5.72 8.30
C ALA A 62 -19.57 5.90 7.02
N PHE A 63 -19.22 5.15 5.96
CA PHE A 63 -19.90 5.26 4.66
C PHE A 63 -21.41 4.99 4.79
N GLY A 64 -22.21 5.97 4.41
CA GLY A 64 -23.68 5.90 4.49
C GLY A 64 -24.29 6.19 5.88
N GLU A 65 -23.48 6.45 6.93
CA GLU A 65 -23.97 6.60 8.30
C GLU A 65 -23.59 7.96 8.96
N GLY A 66 -22.77 8.76 8.28
CA GLY A 66 -22.30 10.06 8.78
C GLY A 66 -21.16 10.01 9.79
N GLU A 67 -20.89 11.14 10.46
CA GLU A 67 -19.82 11.27 11.45
C GLU A 67 -20.22 10.61 12.77
N ARG A 68 -19.27 9.89 13.36
CA ARG A 68 -19.37 9.22 14.65
C ARG A 68 -18.16 9.54 15.52
N THR A 69 -18.31 9.35 16.82
CA THR A 69 -17.23 9.54 17.80
C THR A 69 -17.18 8.35 18.74
N GLU A 70 -15.99 7.83 18.96
CA GLU A 70 -15.69 6.86 20.00
C GLU A 70 -14.63 7.40 20.94
N SER A 71 -14.78 7.12 22.23
CA SER A 71 -13.99 7.72 23.30
C SER A 71 -13.33 6.66 24.19
N GLY A 72 -12.34 7.08 24.96
CA GLY A 72 -11.72 6.24 25.97
C GLY A 72 -10.47 5.51 25.51
N PHE A 73 -9.86 5.94 24.40
CA PHE A 73 -8.59 5.37 23.92
C PHE A 73 -7.41 5.98 24.68
N GLU A 74 -6.56 5.16 25.25
CA GLU A 74 -5.36 5.58 25.99
C GLU A 74 -4.10 5.53 25.13
N CYS A 75 -4.19 4.87 23.98
CA CYS A 75 -3.12 4.76 22.99
C CYS A 75 -3.68 4.91 21.58
N VAL A 76 -3.00 5.66 20.73
CA VAL A 76 -3.32 5.81 19.31
C VAL A 76 -2.13 5.37 18.48
N VAL A 77 -2.36 4.48 17.50
CA VAL A 77 -1.34 4.04 16.55
C VAL A 77 -1.72 4.52 15.16
N LEU A 78 -0.91 5.40 14.58
CA LEU A 78 -1.07 5.99 13.26
C LEU A 78 -0.32 5.13 12.23
N ALA A 79 -1.04 4.29 11.48
CA ALA A 79 -0.45 3.41 10.47
C ALA A 79 -0.50 3.97 9.03
N ASP A 80 -1.18 5.08 8.81
CA ASP A 80 -1.24 5.80 7.53
C ASP A 80 -0.53 7.15 7.62
N LYS A 81 0.62 7.29 6.94
CA LYS A 81 1.36 8.57 6.95
C LYS A 81 0.57 9.75 6.40
N ASN A 82 -0.40 9.49 5.53
CA ASN A 82 -1.18 10.56 4.90
C ASN A 82 -2.15 11.23 5.89
N VAL A 83 -2.40 10.64 7.04
CA VAL A 83 -3.18 11.30 8.11
C VAL A 83 -2.55 12.62 8.55
N ALA A 84 -1.22 12.75 8.46
CA ALA A 84 -0.48 13.98 8.80
C ALA A 84 -0.73 15.16 7.82
N THR A 85 -1.22 14.87 6.62
CA THR A 85 -1.57 15.90 5.61
C THR A 85 -3.07 16.05 5.44
N ARG A 86 -3.86 15.16 6.03
CA ARG A 86 -5.31 15.14 5.89
C ARG A 86 -5.93 16.29 6.70
N ARG A 87 -6.95 16.91 6.11
CA ARG A 87 -7.75 17.94 6.78
C ARG A 87 -9.17 17.42 6.98
N GLY A 88 -9.76 17.78 8.12
CA GLY A 88 -11.17 17.58 8.41
C GLY A 88 -12.06 18.50 7.54
N GLU A 89 -13.37 18.33 7.62
CA GLU A 89 -14.32 19.16 6.86
C GLU A 89 -14.21 20.64 7.19
N ARG A 90 -13.79 20.98 8.40
CA ARG A 90 -13.60 22.36 8.88
C ARG A 90 -12.26 22.97 8.47
N GLY A 91 -11.42 22.21 7.73
CA GLY A 91 -10.10 22.64 7.27
C GLY A 91 -8.96 22.50 8.29
N ASP A 92 -9.25 22.09 9.53
CA ASP A 92 -8.29 21.74 10.57
C ASP A 92 -7.53 20.46 10.20
N ALA A 93 -6.27 20.34 10.60
CA ALA A 93 -5.54 19.10 10.37
C ALA A 93 -6.04 18.01 11.32
N VAL A 94 -6.13 16.78 10.82
CA VAL A 94 -6.71 15.64 11.57
C VAL A 94 -5.95 15.39 12.89
N LEU A 95 -4.64 15.68 12.93
CA LEU A 95 -3.79 15.44 14.09
C LEU A 95 -3.65 16.64 15.05
N ASP A 96 -4.20 17.81 14.72
CA ASP A 96 -3.98 19.05 15.51
C ASP A 96 -4.31 18.88 17.00
N SER A 97 -5.40 18.18 17.34
CA SER A 97 -5.82 17.99 18.72
C SER A 97 -5.01 16.95 19.50
N LEU A 98 -4.11 16.22 18.85
CA LEU A 98 -3.22 15.26 19.54
C LEU A 98 -1.95 15.89 20.07
N ASP A 99 -1.63 17.14 19.68
CA ASP A 99 -0.38 17.83 20.06
C ASP A 99 0.87 16.98 19.73
N VAL A 100 0.96 16.52 18.49
CA VAL A 100 2.03 15.64 17.99
C VAL A 100 2.71 16.22 16.75
N ASP A 101 3.02 17.50 16.78
CA ASP A 101 3.58 18.25 15.64
C ASP A 101 4.91 17.69 15.16
N ASP A 102 5.73 17.16 16.04
CA ASP A 102 6.99 16.48 15.75
C ASP A 102 6.74 15.21 14.90
N ILE A 103 5.82 14.34 15.34
CA ILE A 103 5.41 13.15 14.58
C ILE A 103 4.80 13.55 13.24
N ALA A 104 3.84 14.48 13.25
CA ALA A 104 3.17 14.94 12.05
C ALA A 104 4.15 15.57 11.05
N SER A 105 5.16 16.31 11.53
CA SER A 105 6.21 16.89 10.71
C SER A 105 7.11 15.81 10.10
N ALA A 106 7.55 14.83 10.88
CA ALA A 106 8.34 13.70 10.41
C ALA A 106 7.58 12.89 9.33
N MET A 107 6.29 12.61 9.56
CA MET A 107 5.45 11.91 8.59
C MET A 107 5.28 12.70 7.29
N ARG A 108 5.05 14.03 7.37
CA ARG A 108 4.96 14.92 6.19
C ARG A 108 6.27 15.01 5.41
N GLY A 109 7.41 14.89 6.09
CA GLY A 109 8.74 14.90 5.49
C GLY A 109 9.07 13.67 4.65
N VAL A 110 8.27 12.60 4.73
CA VAL A 110 8.52 11.37 3.97
C VAL A 110 8.11 11.55 2.51
N SER A 111 9.08 11.52 1.63
CA SER A 111 8.87 11.44 0.18
C SER A 111 8.45 10.03 -0.24
N SER A 112 7.67 9.92 -1.31
CA SER A 112 7.23 8.64 -1.86
C SER A 112 7.18 8.69 -3.38
N THR A 113 7.47 7.56 -4.03
CA THR A 113 7.24 7.38 -5.46
C THR A 113 5.85 6.82 -5.72
N PRO A 114 5.21 7.19 -6.85
CA PRO A 114 3.96 6.59 -7.27
C PRO A 114 4.17 5.20 -7.85
N SER A 115 3.09 4.43 -7.97
CA SER A 115 3.04 3.19 -8.75
C SER A 115 1.75 3.14 -9.56
N LEU A 116 1.81 2.46 -10.69
CA LEU A 116 0.69 2.09 -11.51
C LEU A 116 0.61 0.57 -11.59
N SER A 117 -0.55 0.02 -11.33
CA SER A 117 -0.79 -1.42 -11.36
C SER A 117 -1.86 -1.73 -12.39
N LEU A 118 -1.70 -2.82 -13.11
CA LEU A 118 -2.68 -3.35 -14.06
C LEU A 118 -3.14 -4.72 -13.56
N MET A 119 -4.43 -4.89 -13.41
CA MET A 119 -5.08 -6.18 -13.14
C MET A 119 -5.78 -6.63 -14.42
N VAL A 120 -5.56 -7.88 -14.83
CA VAL A 120 -6.18 -8.42 -16.07
C VAL A 120 -6.75 -9.81 -15.83
N THR A 121 -7.76 -10.12 -16.64
CA THR A 121 -8.20 -11.50 -16.89
C THR A 121 -7.83 -11.86 -18.32
N LEU A 122 -7.16 -12.99 -18.50
CA LEU A 122 -6.79 -13.53 -19.78
C LEU A 122 -7.80 -14.59 -20.26
N ASN A 123 -7.93 -14.77 -21.57
CA ASN A 123 -8.79 -15.79 -22.18
C ASN A 123 -8.28 -17.23 -21.95
N ARG A 124 -6.99 -17.39 -21.70
CA ARG A 124 -6.31 -18.65 -21.40
C ARG A 124 -5.08 -18.44 -20.52
N ALA A 125 -4.58 -19.49 -19.93
CA ALA A 125 -3.28 -19.45 -19.24
C ALA A 125 -2.14 -19.30 -20.28
N PRO A 126 -1.22 -18.34 -20.07
CA PRO A 126 0.01 -18.28 -20.86
C PRO A 126 0.91 -19.47 -20.51
N ALA A 127 1.60 -20.00 -21.53
CA ALA A 127 2.50 -21.14 -21.39
C ALA A 127 3.88 -20.70 -20.86
N VAL A 128 3.92 -20.34 -19.61
CA VAL A 128 5.13 -19.90 -18.89
C VAL A 128 5.36 -20.78 -17.65
N ASP A 129 6.61 -20.95 -17.26
CA ASP A 129 7.05 -21.81 -16.15
C ASP A 129 7.25 -21.06 -14.82
N PHE A 130 6.86 -19.79 -14.76
CA PHE A 130 6.95 -18.95 -13.55
C PHE A 130 5.59 -18.46 -13.09
N VAL A 131 5.48 -18.15 -11.80
CA VAL A 131 4.29 -17.55 -11.18
C VAL A 131 4.40 -16.05 -10.97
N GLY A 132 5.60 -15.50 -11.05
CA GLY A 132 5.88 -14.07 -11.00
C GLY A 132 7.29 -13.80 -11.50
N ALA A 133 7.48 -12.62 -12.10
CA ALA A 133 8.73 -12.28 -12.75
C ALA A 133 9.03 -10.78 -12.72
N GLU A 134 10.31 -10.44 -12.63
CA GLU A 134 10.81 -9.10 -12.95
C GLU A 134 10.96 -8.97 -14.47
N ILE A 135 10.52 -7.85 -15.00
CA ILE A 135 10.63 -7.51 -16.40
C ILE A 135 11.79 -6.52 -16.52
N VAL A 136 12.77 -6.88 -17.32
CA VAL A 136 13.91 -6.03 -17.65
C VAL A 136 13.83 -5.63 -19.13
N ASP A 137 14.40 -4.49 -19.46
CA ASP A 137 14.42 -3.95 -20.82
C ASP A 137 13.02 -3.63 -21.40
N ASP A 138 12.03 -3.33 -20.50
CA ASP A 138 10.73 -2.76 -20.91
C ASP A 138 10.51 -1.42 -20.18
N ASP A 139 10.19 -0.39 -20.94
CA ASP A 139 10.03 0.97 -20.40
C ASP A 139 8.73 1.16 -19.61
N THR A 140 7.75 0.29 -19.79
CA THR A 140 6.42 0.40 -19.21
C THR A 140 6.24 -0.49 -17.98
N LEU A 141 6.61 -1.77 -18.09
CA LEU A 141 6.41 -2.77 -17.03
C LEU A 141 7.72 -3.20 -16.39
N GLY A 142 7.74 -3.26 -15.05
CA GLY A 142 8.89 -3.74 -14.27
C GLY A 142 8.65 -5.07 -13.56
N TRP A 143 7.38 -5.51 -13.43
CA TRP A 143 7.04 -6.74 -12.74
C TRP A 143 5.67 -7.28 -13.11
N MET A 144 5.48 -8.60 -13.05
CA MET A 144 4.19 -9.26 -13.24
C MET A 144 4.06 -10.52 -12.39
N ALA A 145 2.82 -10.92 -12.06
CA ALA A 145 2.53 -12.17 -11.37
C ALA A 145 1.18 -12.77 -11.78
N ASN A 146 1.13 -14.09 -11.72
CA ASN A 146 -0.08 -14.87 -11.88
C ASN A 146 -0.85 -14.94 -10.56
N GLU A 147 -1.88 -14.13 -10.43
CA GLU A 147 -2.72 -14.07 -9.23
C GLU A 147 -3.56 -15.35 -9.02
N SER A 148 -3.95 -16.02 -10.12
CA SER A 148 -4.72 -17.27 -10.06
C SER A 148 -3.89 -18.46 -9.55
N SER A 149 -2.55 -18.37 -9.58
CA SER A 149 -1.67 -19.44 -9.08
C SER A 149 -1.52 -19.45 -7.55
N LYS A 150 -2.02 -18.43 -6.86
CA LYS A 150 -1.90 -18.34 -5.40
C LYS A 150 -2.73 -19.43 -4.72
N PRO A 151 -2.16 -20.17 -3.76
CA PRO A 151 -2.89 -21.19 -3.02
C PRO A 151 -4.17 -20.64 -2.37
N GLY A 152 -5.26 -21.40 -2.41
CA GLY A 152 -6.55 -20.99 -1.84
C GLY A 152 -7.35 -19.99 -2.69
N ARG A 153 -6.88 -19.65 -3.89
CA ARG A 153 -7.69 -18.95 -4.90
C ARG A 153 -8.31 -19.96 -5.85
N GLU A 154 -9.53 -20.34 -5.54
CA GLU A 154 -10.33 -21.19 -6.43
C GLU A 154 -11.05 -20.31 -7.46
N THR A 155 -10.36 -20.01 -8.55
CA THR A 155 -10.94 -19.27 -9.67
C THR A 155 -10.74 -20.03 -10.97
N ARG A 156 -11.73 -19.95 -11.88
CA ARG A 156 -11.61 -20.43 -13.25
C ARG A 156 -10.97 -19.37 -14.16
N ASP A 157 -10.92 -18.13 -13.68
CA ASP A 157 -10.38 -17.01 -14.43
C ASP A 157 -8.85 -16.99 -14.34
N VAL A 158 -8.20 -16.68 -15.43
CA VAL A 158 -6.75 -16.52 -15.48
C VAL A 158 -6.40 -15.07 -15.20
N CYS A 159 -6.16 -14.77 -13.93
CA CYS A 159 -5.90 -13.42 -13.46
C CYS A 159 -4.40 -13.15 -13.31
N TRP A 160 -3.95 -12.03 -13.84
CA TRP A 160 -2.59 -11.52 -13.70
C TRP A 160 -2.60 -10.10 -13.18
N VAL A 161 -1.54 -9.74 -12.47
CA VAL A 161 -1.25 -8.36 -12.09
C VAL A 161 0.12 -7.98 -12.65
N ALA A 162 0.24 -6.75 -13.13
CA ALA A 162 1.50 -6.16 -13.54
C ALA A 162 1.70 -4.80 -12.90
N HIS A 163 2.95 -4.45 -12.61
CA HIS A 163 3.34 -3.16 -12.09
C HIS A 163 4.22 -2.43 -13.11
N ALA A 164 3.96 -1.16 -13.26
CA ALA A 164 4.77 -0.28 -14.08
C ALA A 164 6.20 -0.14 -13.54
N THR A 165 7.13 0.24 -14.41
CA THR A 165 8.42 0.76 -13.98
C THR A 165 8.23 2.05 -13.18
N GLU A 166 9.18 2.36 -12.29
CA GLU A 166 9.16 3.60 -11.54
C GLU A 166 9.22 4.83 -12.46
N ALA A 167 10.02 4.75 -13.52
CA ALA A 167 10.18 5.82 -14.50
C ALA A 167 8.85 6.11 -15.23
N TYR A 168 8.16 5.07 -15.72
CA TYR A 168 6.86 5.21 -16.37
C TYR A 168 5.81 5.78 -15.41
N ALA A 169 5.69 5.19 -14.20
CA ALA A 169 4.71 5.64 -13.22
C ALA A 169 4.95 7.09 -12.79
N THR A 170 6.19 7.48 -12.55
CA THR A 170 6.55 8.85 -12.16
C THR A 170 6.23 9.85 -13.28
N SER A 171 6.61 9.54 -14.52
CA SER A 171 6.31 10.37 -15.69
C SER A 171 4.81 10.60 -15.85
N LYS A 172 4.02 9.52 -15.86
CA LYS A 172 2.56 9.60 -16.05
C LYS A 172 1.86 10.33 -14.91
N VAL A 173 2.25 10.07 -13.65
CA VAL A 173 1.63 10.73 -12.48
C VAL A 173 2.01 12.20 -12.39
N THR A 174 3.24 12.58 -12.75
CA THR A 174 3.66 14.00 -12.81
C THR A 174 2.87 14.75 -13.88
N GLU A 175 2.73 14.17 -15.06
CA GLU A 175 1.92 14.73 -16.13
C GLU A 175 0.46 14.96 -15.71
N GLN A 176 -0.12 13.99 -15.02
CA GLN A 176 -1.50 14.04 -14.55
C GLN A 176 -1.71 15.04 -13.41
N SER A 177 -0.83 15.10 -12.42
CA SER A 177 -1.02 15.92 -11.21
C SER A 177 -1.18 17.41 -11.52
N LEU A 178 -0.70 17.83 -12.68
CA LEU A 178 -0.82 19.21 -13.16
C LEU A 178 -2.15 19.49 -13.86
N LYS A 179 -2.94 18.47 -14.25
CA LYS A 179 -4.06 18.64 -15.19
C LYS A 179 -5.39 18.07 -14.70
N THR A 180 -5.43 17.06 -13.85
CA THR A 180 -6.70 16.35 -13.57
C THR A 180 -6.88 15.96 -12.11
N ARG A 181 -8.15 15.99 -11.65
CA ARG A 181 -8.54 15.50 -10.31
C ARG A 181 -9.19 14.12 -10.42
N PRO A 182 -8.96 13.21 -9.46
CA PRO A 182 -9.71 11.96 -9.39
C PRO A 182 -11.23 12.18 -9.44
N GLY A 183 -11.93 11.36 -10.22
CA GLY A 183 -13.38 11.44 -10.41
C GLY A 183 -13.84 12.36 -11.55
N THR A 184 -12.92 13.02 -12.26
CA THR A 184 -13.26 13.82 -13.45
C THR A 184 -13.18 12.99 -14.74
N PRO A 185 -13.87 13.40 -15.84
CA PRO A 185 -13.75 12.74 -17.15
C PRO A 185 -12.31 12.72 -17.68
N GLU A 186 -11.55 13.78 -17.45
CA GLU A 186 -10.14 13.88 -17.86
C GLU A 186 -9.27 12.85 -17.10
N HIS A 187 -9.55 12.65 -15.81
CA HIS A 187 -8.87 11.61 -15.05
C HIS A 187 -9.21 10.20 -15.56
N ALA A 188 -10.49 9.97 -15.90
CA ALA A 188 -10.91 8.70 -16.48
C ALA A 188 -10.25 8.43 -17.83
N ALA A 189 -10.15 9.43 -18.69
CA ALA A 189 -9.46 9.32 -19.98
C ALA A 189 -7.97 9.02 -19.79
N TRP A 190 -7.30 9.71 -18.87
CA TRP A 190 -5.90 9.46 -18.54
C TRP A 190 -5.68 8.03 -18.01
N MET A 191 -6.55 7.54 -17.11
CA MET A 191 -6.47 6.16 -16.61
C MET A 191 -6.69 5.14 -17.71
N HIS A 192 -7.56 5.44 -18.69
CA HIS A 192 -7.77 4.58 -19.85
C HIS A 192 -6.51 4.49 -20.74
N ASP A 193 -5.82 5.60 -20.96
CA ASP A 193 -4.55 5.61 -21.70
C ASP A 193 -3.47 4.81 -20.96
N VAL A 194 -3.34 4.97 -19.65
CA VAL A 194 -2.43 4.15 -18.83
C VAL A 194 -2.77 2.67 -18.92
N GLU A 195 -4.05 2.32 -18.83
CA GLU A 195 -4.52 0.95 -18.96
C GLU A 195 -4.14 0.35 -20.32
N ARG A 196 -4.39 1.08 -21.42
CA ARG A 196 -4.04 0.65 -22.77
C ARG A 196 -2.54 0.40 -22.90
N ASP A 197 -1.70 1.36 -22.50
CA ASP A 197 -0.25 1.27 -22.61
C ASP A 197 0.28 0.04 -21.85
N MET A 198 -0.20 -0.18 -20.61
CA MET A 198 0.20 -1.32 -19.79
C MET A 198 -0.34 -2.67 -20.32
N ARG A 199 -1.55 -2.71 -20.89
CA ARG A 199 -2.10 -3.90 -21.56
C ARG A 199 -1.26 -4.34 -22.75
N ASP A 200 -0.91 -3.38 -23.60
CA ASP A 200 -0.11 -3.65 -24.80
C ASP A 200 1.28 -4.16 -24.41
N ALA A 201 1.90 -3.56 -23.37
CA ALA A 201 3.17 -4.02 -22.84
C ALA A 201 3.06 -5.44 -22.26
N LEU A 202 2.03 -5.72 -21.44
CA LEU A 202 1.85 -7.05 -20.84
C LEU A 202 1.66 -8.15 -21.89
N LEU A 203 0.82 -7.92 -22.92
CA LEU A 203 0.64 -8.88 -24.00
C LEU A 203 1.92 -9.10 -24.81
N ARG A 204 2.68 -8.03 -25.07
CA ARG A 204 3.99 -8.12 -25.75
C ARG A 204 4.95 -8.99 -24.95
N VAL A 205 5.09 -8.72 -23.64
CA VAL A 205 6.00 -9.49 -22.76
C VAL A 205 5.55 -10.95 -22.66
N LEU A 206 4.29 -11.21 -22.35
CA LEU A 206 3.79 -12.60 -22.21
C LEU A 206 3.97 -13.40 -23.50
N ARG A 207 3.67 -12.82 -24.66
CA ARG A 207 3.85 -13.50 -25.96
C ARG A 207 5.32 -13.76 -26.29
N ALA A 208 6.23 -12.89 -25.85
CA ALA A 208 7.66 -13.06 -26.05
C ALA A 208 8.26 -14.21 -25.20
N VAL A 209 7.68 -14.46 -24.01
CA VAL A 209 8.18 -15.47 -23.08
C VAL A 209 7.39 -16.78 -23.10
N GLU A 210 6.26 -16.85 -23.83
CA GLU A 210 5.53 -18.11 -24.00
C GLU A 210 6.40 -19.16 -24.73
N SER A 211 6.35 -20.39 -24.23
CA SER A 211 7.05 -21.51 -24.85
C SER A 211 6.46 -21.82 -26.23
N PRO A 212 7.26 -21.82 -27.32
CA PRO A 212 6.79 -22.13 -28.67
C PRO A 212 6.16 -23.52 -28.80
N SER A 213 6.60 -24.48 -27.98
CA SER A 213 6.10 -25.86 -28.03
C SER A 213 4.73 -26.04 -27.33
N ALA A 214 4.28 -25.07 -26.56
CA ALA A 214 3.01 -25.09 -25.86
C ALA A 214 2.01 -24.07 -26.42
N SER A 215 2.31 -23.48 -27.60
CA SER A 215 1.42 -22.49 -28.22
C SER A 215 0.06 -23.11 -28.53
N SER A 216 -0.96 -22.59 -27.91
CA SER A 216 -2.34 -22.89 -28.23
C SER A 216 -2.68 -22.27 -29.58
N ASP A 217 -3.55 -22.94 -30.38
CA ASP A 217 -4.11 -22.35 -31.61
C ASP A 217 -4.89 -21.06 -31.35
N GLN A 218 -5.23 -20.79 -30.10
CA GLN A 218 -5.92 -19.59 -29.70
C GLN A 218 -4.92 -18.50 -29.26
N PRO A 219 -4.93 -17.31 -29.86
CA PRO A 219 -4.08 -16.20 -29.47
C PRO A 219 -4.35 -15.77 -28.00
N LEU A 220 -3.30 -15.34 -27.32
CA LEU A 220 -3.44 -14.80 -25.95
C LEU A 220 -4.08 -13.41 -26.04
N GLU A 221 -5.19 -13.24 -25.31
CA GLU A 221 -5.97 -12.00 -25.28
C GLU A 221 -6.34 -11.60 -23.85
N ILE A 222 -6.48 -10.30 -23.61
CA ILE A 222 -7.02 -9.75 -22.37
C ILE A 222 -8.53 -9.60 -22.51
N VAL A 223 -9.27 -10.35 -21.71
CA VAL A 223 -10.74 -10.32 -21.65
C VAL A 223 -11.23 -9.10 -20.88
N SER A 224 -10.58 -8.80 -19.75
CA SER A 224 -10.88 -7.61 -18.95
C SER A 224 -9.59 -7.03 -18.36
N ALA A 225 -9.59 -5.72 -18.13
CA ALA A 225 -8.48 -5.04 -17.51
C ALA A 225 -8.96 -3.90 -16.64
N ARG A 226 -8.15 -3.57 -15.63
CA ARG A 226 -8.31 -2.38 -14.80
C ARG A 226 -6.96 -1.88 -14.32
N ALA A 227 -6.64 -0.65 -14.69
CA ALA A 227 -5.49 0.04 -14.12
C ALA A 227 -5.84 0.71 -12.79
N HIS A 228 -4.87 0.78 -11.88
CA HIS A 228 -4.99 1.47 -10.60
C HIS A 228 -3.76 2.33 -10.34
N ARG A 229 -4.00 3.53 -9.79
CA ARG A 229 -2.95 4.49 -9.42
C ARG A 229 -2.74 4.51 -7.91
N TRP A 230 -1.50 4.26 -7.49
CA TRP A 230 -1.02 4.46 -6.13
C TRP A 230 -0.19 5.75 -6.09
N GLY A 231 -0.74 6.83 -5.55
CA GLY A 231 -0.09 8.14 -5.59
C GLY A 231 1.15 8.26 -4.70
N ALA A 232 1.24 7.49 -3.63
CA ALA A 232 2.35 7.45 -2.69
C ALA A 232 2.63 6.00 -2.31
N ALA A 233 3.05 5.20 -3.31
CA ALA A 233 3.15 3.75 -3.18
C ALA A 233 4.35 3.30 -2.34
N PHE A 234 5.51 3.92 -2.57
CA PHE A 234 6.75 3.49 -1.92
C PHE A 234 7.45 4.68 -1.27
N PRO A 235 7.67 4.64 0.06
CA PRO A 235 8.47 5.66 0.75
C PRO A 235 9.91 5.65 0.23
N THR A 236 10.44 6.81 -0.18
CA THR A 236 11.82 6.98 -0.64
C THR A 236 12.73 7.51 0.46
N SER A 237 12.15 8.02 1.54
CA SER A 237 12.84 8.41 2.77
C SER A 237 12.17 7.78 3.99
N SER A 238 12.79 7.90 5.15
CA SER A 238 12.23 7.41 6.42
C SER A 238 11.80 8.57 7.30
N ALA A 239 10.71 8.38 8.04
CA ALA A 239 10.31 9.29 9.12
C ALA A 239 11.16 9.09 10.38
N THR A 240 11.86 7.97 10.49
CA THR A 240 12.70 7.62 11.64
C THR A 240 14.17 7.71 11.30
N THR A 241 15.00 8.04 12.29
CA THR A 241 16.46 8.08 12.23
C THR A 241 17.07 7.07 13.21
N ASP A 242 18.40 6.90 13.15
CA ASP A 242 19.18 6.14 14.14
C ASP A 242 18.68 4.71 14.39
N GLY A 243 18.16 4.07 13.35
CA GLY A 243 17.67 2.68 13.44
C GLY A 243 16.32 2.52 14.16
N ALA A 244 15.67 3.60 14.60
CA ALA A 244 14.34 3.56 15.17
C ALA A 244 13.32 2.96 14.18
N LYS A 245 12.36 2.20 14.70
CA LYS A 245 11.36 1.50 13.88
C LYS A 245 9.98 2.13 13.93
N PHE A 246 9.75 3.06 14.84
CA PHE A 246 8.50 3.80 14.99
C PHE A 246 8.77 5.19 15.55
N LEU A 247 7.83 6.10 15.40
CA LEU A 247 7.81 7.37 16.11
C LEU A 247 6.90 7.24 17.31
N ARG A 248 7.25 7.93 18.40
CA ARG A 248 6.45 7.96 19.63
C ARG A 248 6.42 9.35 20.21
N ALA A 249 5.23 9.83 20.54
CA ALA A 249 5.04 10.94 21.44
C ALA A 249 4.31 10.44 22.70
N SER A 250 4.85 10.82 23.86
CA SER A 250 4.19 10.59 25.15
C SER A 250 3.66 11.92 25.64
N ARG A 251 2.37 11.99 25.84
CA ARG A 251 1.68 13.12 26.45
C ARG A 251 1.02 12.64 27.74
N PRO A 252 0.77 13.50 28.71
CA PRO A 252 0.06 13.07 29.92
C PRO A 252 -1.23 12.34 29.55
N GLY A 253 -1.35 11.09 30.01
CA GLY A 253 -2.50 10.23 29.79
C GLY A 253 -2.64 9.54 28.44
N VAL A 254 -1.94 9.98 27.39
CA VAL A 254 -2.09 9.41 26.04
C VAL A 254 -0.73 9.14 25.39
N ALA A 255 -0.55 7.95 24.84
CA ALA A 255 0.58 7.60 24.00
C ALA A 255 0.17 7.59 22.52
N VAL A 256 0.95 8.27 21.67
CA VAL A 256 0.72 8.29 20.22
C VAL A 256 1.92 7.69 19.54
N TYR A 257 1.67 6.70 18.69
CA TYR A 257 2.67 6.03 17.87
C TYR A 257 2.41 6.29 16.39
N ALA A 258 3.48 6.37 15.60
CA ALA A 258 3.37 6.29 14.15
C ALA A 258 4.22 5.12 13.64
N VAL A 259 3.61 4.24 12.86
CA VAL A 259 4.16 2.99 12.37
C VAL A 259 3.87 2.80 10.88
N GLY A 260 4.68 2.03 10.21
CA GLY A 260 4.45 1.73 8.80
C GLY A 260 5.75 1.52 8.03
N ASP A 261 5.62 1.33 6.72
CA ASP A 261 6.76 1.21 5.81
C ASP A 261 7.62 2.48 5.75
N TYR A 262 7.05 3.62 6.07
CA TYR A 262 7.73 4.92 6.17
C TYR A 262 8.58 5.08 7.46
N CYS A 263 8.53 4.12 8.36
CA CYS A 263 9.40 4.02 9.55
C CYS A 263 10.50 2.96 9.36
N GLY A 264 10.91 2.68 8.13
CA GLY A 264 11.84 1.58 7.79
C GLY A 264 13.30 1.82 8.14
N GLY A 265 13.69 3.01 8.65
CA GLY A 265 15.08 3.36 8.90
C GLY A 265 15.91 3.48 7.60
N ASP A 266 17.24 3.36 7.72
CA ASP A 266 18.20 3.63 6.64
C ASP A 266 18.36 2.50 5.61
N ALA A 267 17.31 1.73 5.31
CA ALA A 267 17.41 0.72 4.25
C ALA A 267 17.71 1.41 2.90
N PRO A 268 18.79 1.04 2.22
CA PRO A 268 19.26 1.76 1.01
C PRO A 268 18.31 1.60 -0.20
N ASP A 269 17.43 0.61 -0.15
CA ASP A 269 16.48 0.32 -1.23
C ASP A 269 15.04 0.57 -0.75
N ALA A 270 14.38 1.58 -1.31
CA ALA A 270 13.00 1.92 -1.00
C ALA A 270 12.03 0.74 -1.24
N ARG A 271 12.28 -0.09 -2.27
CA ARG A 271 11.46 -1.26 -2.59
C ARG A 271 11.57 -2.36 -1.53
N ARG A 272 12.69 -2.43 -0.80
CA ARG A 272 12.88 -3.37 0.31
C ARG A 272 12.26 -2.91 1.61
N ARG A 273 11.84 -1.64 1.71
CA ARG A 273 11.17 -1.10 2.89
C ARG A 273 9.77 -1.68 3.03
N GLY A 274 8.92 -1.53 2.06
CA GLY A 274 7.57 -2.08 1.92
C GLY A 274 7.01 -2.87 3.11
N LEU A 275 6.42 -4.02 2.84
CA LEU A 275 5.76 -4.86 3.84
C LEU A 275 6.68 -5.25 5.02
N ARG A 276 7.95 -5.59 4.75
CA ARG A 276 8.88 -5.96 5.83
C ARG A 276 9.07 -4.82 6.82
N ALA A 277 9.24 -3.60 6.33
CA ALA A 277 9.40 -2.43 7.18
C ALA A 277 8.13 -2.15 7.98
N ALA A 278 6.96 -2.25 7.35
CA ALA A 278 5.68 -2.08 8.03
C ALA A 278 5.49 -3.09 9.18
N VAL A 279 5.77 -4.38 8.93
CA VAL A 279 5.67 -5.43 9.94
C VAL A 279 6.65 -5.20 11.10
N LEU A 280 7.92 -4.92 10.80
CA LEU A 280 8.92 -4.69 11.84
C LEU A 280 8.62 -3.42 12.66
N SER A 281 8.10 -2.39 12.01
CA SER A 281 7.64 -1.17 12.67
C SER A 281 6.48 -1.44 13.64
N GLY A 282 5.47 -2.17 13.17
CA GLY A 282 4.32 -2.55 14.00
C GLY A 282 4.69 -3.41 15.21
N LEU A 283 5.55 -4.43 15.00
CA LEU A 283 6.03 -5.30 16.07
C LEU A 283 6.84 -4.54 17.13
N ALA A 284 7.72 -3.64 16.70
CA ALA A 284 8.52 -2.83 17.62
C ALA A 284 7.64 -1.88 18.46
N ALA A 285 6.67 -1.23 17.84
CA ALA A 285 5.73 -0.37 18.56
C ALA A 285 4.84 -1.18 19.51
N ALA A 286 4.35 -2.35 19.11
CA ALA A 286 3.56 -3.23 19.97
C ALA A 286 4.33 -3.63 21.24
N ALA A 287 5.62 -4.00 21.09
CA ALA A 287 6.47 -4.31 22.23
C ALA A 287 6.62 -3.12 23.21
N ASP A 288 6.77 -1.89 22.67
CA ASP A 288 6.86 -0.69 23.51
C ASP A 288 5.52 -0.34 24.20
N VAL A 289 4.39 -0.52 23.52
CA VAL A 289 3.04 -0.37 24.09
C VAL A 289 2.84 -1.34 25.26
N CYS A 290 3.18 -2.63 25.06
CA CYS A 290 3.08 -3.64 26.11
C CYS A 290 3.96 -3.30 27.33
N ALA A 291 5.19 -2.86 27.11
CA ALA A 291 6.08 -2.43 28.18
C ALA A 291 5.52 -1.19 28.91
N ALA A 292 4.99 -0.21 28.19
CA ALA A 292 4.39 0.97 28.78
C ALA A 292 3.12 0.65 29.61
N ALA A 293 2.34 -0.34 29.18
CA ALA A 293 1.19 -0.82 29.95
C ALA A 293 1.63 -1.54 31.23
N ALA A 294 2.65 -2.39 31.16
CA ALA A 294 3.20 -3.09 32.32
C ALA A 294 3.78 -2.13 33.36
N ASP A 295 4.37 -1.02 32.93
CA ASP A 295 4.90 0.04 33.83
C ASP A 295 3.83 1.00 34.35
N GLY A 296 2.54 0.80 34.01
CA GLY A 296 1.45 1.68 34.39
C GLY A 296 1.46 3.06 33.70
N ARG A 297 2.26 3.24 32.67
CA ARG A 297 2.33 4.48 31.86
C ARG A 297 1.17 4.60 30.88
N ILE A 298 0.53 3.50 30.55
CA ILE A 298 -0.72 3.38 29.82
C ILE A 298 -1.61 2.49 30.68
N GLN A 299 -2.82 2.92 31.02
CA GLN A 299 -3.74 2.08 31.78
C GLN A 299 -4.30 0.99 30.85
N SER A 300 -4.06 -0.27 31.18
CA SER A 300 -4.62 -1.40 30.45
C SER A 300 -5.94 -1.80 31.09
N LYS A 301 -7.03 -1.74 30.33
CA LYS A 301 -8.31 -2.39 30.69
C LYS A 301 -8.35 -3.79 30.08
N LEU A 302 -7.28 -4.57 30.31
CA LEU A 302 -7.28 -5.99 29.97
C LEU A 302 -8.15 -6.77 30.93
#